data_d561c82ea8a5cceb22d5150508858ebd
#
_entry.id   d561c82ea8a5cceb22d5150508858ebd
#
_cell.length_a   1.000
_cell.length_b   1.000
_cell.length_c   1.000
_cell.angle_alpha   90.00
_cell.angle_beta   90.00
_cell.angle_gamma   90.00
#
_symmetry.space_group_name_H-M   'P 1'
#
loop_
_entity.id
_entity.type
_entity.pdbx_description
1 polymer ?
#
loop_
_entity_poly.entity_id
_entity_poly.type
_entity_poly.pdbx_seq_one_letter_code
_entity_poly.pdbx_strand_id
1 'polypeptide(L)' 'MSYYGEWKMFKRELAEELAKPKLDEKKIEELEIEIKNLEYMMNHDE' A
#
# COMPACT_ATOMS: atom_id res chain seq x y z
N MET A 1 -7.99 16.11 3.38
CA MET A 1 -7.09 15.16 2.75
C MET A 1 -7.69 13.79 2.75
N SER A 2 -7.48 13.10 1.67
CA SER A 2 -8.12 11.81 1.48
C SER A 2 -7.11 10.68 1.59
N TYR A 3 -7.39 9.74 2.47
CA TYR A 3 -6.57 8.53 2.55
C TYR A 3 -6.63 7.73 1.25
N TYR A 4 -7.71 7.90 0.51
CA TYR A 4 -7.93 7.13 -0.71
C TYR A 4 -6.81 7.36 -1.73
N GLY A 5 -6.36 8.61 -1.87
CA GLY A 5 -5.28 8.92 -2.81
C GLY A 5 -4.00 8.23 -2.45
N GLU A 6 -3.65 8.25 -1.15
CA GLU A 6 -2.45 7.54 -0.70
C GLU A 6 -2.59 6.04 -0.85
N TRP A 7 -3.76 5.53 -0.53
CA TRP A 7 -4.02 4.10 -0.66
C TRP A 7 -3.83 3.64 -2.10
N LYS A 8 -4.36 4.39 -3.06
CA LYS A 8 -4.20 4.06 -4.47
C LYS A 8 -2.73 4.09 -4.88
N MET A 9 -1.99 5.08 -4.40
CA MET A 9 -0.58 5.19 -4.73
C MET A 9 0.20 3.99 -4.20
N PHE A 10 -0.04 3.60 -2.96
CA PHE A 10 0.67 2.46 -2.39
C PHE A 10 0.28 1.15 -3.09
N LYS A 11 -1.00 1.01 -3.45
CA LYS A 11 -1.43 -0.18 -4.19
C LYS A 11 -0.70 -0.28 -5.53
N ARG A 12 -0.54 0.85 -6.20
CA ARG A 12 0.20 0.87 -7.47
C ARG A 12 1.67 0.50 -7.26
N GLU A 13 2.29 1.09 -6.24
CA GLU A 13 3.68 0.78 -5.97
C GLU A 13 3.87 -0.69 -5.63
N LEU A 14 2.94 -1.25 -4.89
CA LEU A 14 3.02 -2.67 -4.57
C LEU A 14 2.93 -3.51 -5.83
N ALA A 15 2.02 -3.17 -6.73
CA ALA A 15 1.90 -3.90 -7.98
C ALA A 15 3.20 -3.82 -8.80
N GLU A 16 3.83 -2.66 -8.80
CA GLU A 16 5.09 -2.48 -9.53
C GLU A 16 6.20 -3.32 -8.90
N GLU A 17 6.26 -3.36 -7.58
CA GLU A 17 7.27 -4.18 -6.91
C GLU A 17 7.07 -5.66 -7.21
N LEU A 18 5.83 -6.10 -7.23
CA LEU A 18 5.53 -7.51 -7.51
C LEU A 18 5.81 -7.89 -8.96
N ALA A 19 5.85 -6.90 -9.85
CA ALA A 19 6.11 -7.16 -11.26
C ALA A 19 7.60 -7.23 -11.58
N LYS A 20 8.45 -6.86 -10.65
CA LYS A 20 9.89 -6.89 -10.89
C LYS A 20 10.41 -8.32 -10.94
N PRO A 21 11.43 -8.59 -11.79
CA PRO A 21 11.98 -9.94 -11.86
C PRO A 21 12.54 -10.42 -10.53
N LYS A 22 13.08 -9.50 -9.72
CA LYS A 22 13.61 -9.85 -8.42
C LYS A 22 12.80 -9.11 -7.35
N LEU A 23 12.10 -9.86 -6.53
CA LEU A 23 11.24 -9.28 -5.51
C LEU A 23 12.04 -8.76 -4.33
N ASP A 24 11.66 -7.58 -3.86
CA ASP A 24 12.20 -7.00 -2.64
C ASP A 24 11.18 -7.25 -1.53
N GLU A 25 11.35 -8.35 -0.81
CA GLU A 25 10.37 -8.78 0.18
C GLU A 25 10.16 -7.74 1.28
N LYS A 26 11.25 -7.09 1.68
CA LYS A 26 11.15 -6.10 2.74
C LYS A 26 10.29 -4.91 2.30
N LYS A 27 10.52 -4.44 1.09
CA LYS A 27 9.74 -3.31 0.58
C LYS A 27 8.29 -3.69 0.37
N ILE A 28 8.06 -4.90 -0.14
CA ILE A 28 6.71 -5.39 -0.32
C ILE A 28 5.98 -5.46 1.01
N GLU A 29 6.64 -5.96 2.03
CA GLU A 29 6.03 -6.04 3.36
C GLU A 29 5.69 -4.65 3.88
N GLU A 30 6.59 -3.70 3.73
CA GLU A 30 6.34 -2.34 4.18
C GLU A 30 5.14 -1.73 3.47
N LEU A 31 5.06 -1.94 2.16
CA LEU A 31 3.93 -1.43 1.39
C LEU A 31 2.61 -2.05 1.85
N GLU A 32 2.63 -3.36 2.11
CA GLU A 32 1.43 -4.03 2.59
C GLU A 32 0.98 -3.49 3.94
N ILE A 33 1.93 -3.21 4.82
CA ILE A 33 1.60 -2.66 6.12
C ILE A 33 0.97 -1.27 5.97
N GLU A 34 1.55 -0.43 5.12
CA GLU A 34 0.98 0.89 4.88
C GLU A 34 -0.42 0.81 4.31
N ILE A 35 -0.63 -0.10 3.37
CA ILE A 35 -1.94 -0.26 2.77
C ILE A 35 -2.96 -0.69 3.82
N LYS A 36 -2.59 -1.64 4.68
CA LYS A 36 -3.49 -2.09 5.72
C LYS A 36 -3.83 -0.97 6.70
N ASN A 37 -2.82 -0.17 7.06
CA ASN A 37 -3.06 0.95 7.96
C ASN A 37 -4.03 1.95 7.36
N LEU A 38 -3.86 2.25 6.07
CA LEU A 38 -4.76 3.18 5.40
C LEU A 38 -6.17 2.62 5.32
N GLU A 39 -6.29 1.33 5.02
CA GLU A 39 -7.61 0.71 4.97
C GLU A 39 -8.31 0.76 6.32
N TYR A 40 -7.53 0.53 7.38
CA TYR A 40 -8.08 0.64 8.72
C TYR A 40 -8.62 2.04 8.98
N MET A 41 -7.82 3.05 8.65
CA MET A 41 -8.24 4.43 8.89
C MET A 41 -9.43 4.82 8.02
N MET A 42 -9.45 4.36 6.78
CA MET A 42 -10.58 4.64 5.89
C MET A 42 -11.87 4.03 6.44
N ASN A 43 -11.78 2.85 7.01
CA ASN A 43 -12.96 2.17 7.53
C ASN A 43 -13.43 2.73 8.86
N HIS A 44 -12.54 3.37 9.63
CA HIS A 44 -12.86 3.84 10.96
C HIS A 44 -12.98 5.35 11.05
N ASP A 45 -12.76 6.03 9.97
CA ASP A 45 -12.82 7.49 9.91
C ASP A 45 -14.21 7.89 9.44
N GLU A 46 -15.18 7.71 10.31
CA GLU A 46 -16.57 8.00 9.97
C GLU A 46 -17.05 9.22 10.68
#